data_beb5e143cc46fbfd6a4537451d7ef0d7
#
_entry.id   beb5e143cc46fbfd6a4537451d7ef0d7
#
_cell.length_a   1.000
_cell.length_b   1.000
_cell.length_c   1.000
_cell.angle_alpha   90.00
_cell.angle_beta   90.00
_cell.angle_gamma   90.00
#
_symmetry.space_group_name_H-M   'P 1'
#
loop_
_entity.id
_entity.type
_entity.pdbx_description
1 polymer ?
#
loop_
_entity_poly.entity_id
_entity_poly.type
_entity_poly.pdbx_seq_one_letter_code
_entity_poly.pdbx_strand_id
1 'polypeptide(L)'
;VACMQGMRTGGMAATAKHFPGHGAVVADSHKALPIDRRPLTELTDELLPYRRMIANGLTSVMVAHVLFPEVDEAPAGFSARWIQQELRWGLGFTGAVFSDDLSMGGAAFAGTVPERARRAIEAGCDLLPICNDRPAVLATLTELEGAADPLSQVRLVRLHGRPMPAREQLRKTAQWAECQRAID
;
A
#
# COMPACT_ATOMS: atom_id res chain seq x y z
N VAL A 1 4.74 -14.67 -0.66
CA VAL A 1 3.75 -15.25 -1.57
C VAL A 1 2.81 -16.18 -0.83
N ALA A 2 3.29 -17.17 -0.02
CA ALA A 2 2.44 -18.13 0.68
C ALA A 2 1.34 -17.47 1.55
N CYS A 3 1.68 -16.48 2.39
CA CYS A 3 0.72 -15.74 3.20
C CYS A 3 -0.37 -15.07 2.32
N MET A 4 0.03 -14.42 1.24
CA MET A 4 -0.90 -13.80 0.27
C MET A 4 -1.86 -14.84 -0.34
N GLN A 5 -1.36 -16.01 -0.71
CA GLN A 5 -2.19 -17.10 -1.23
C GLN A 5 -3.17 -17.63 -0.18
N GLY A 6 -2.73 -17.77 1.07
CA GLY A 6 -3.59 -18.14 2.20
C GLY A 6 -4.71 -17.12 2.42
N MET A 7 -4.40 -15.82 2.42
CA MET A 7 -5.41 -14.76 2.51
C MET A 7 -6.42 -14.84 1.36
N ARG A 8 -5.95 -15.04 0.13
CA ARG A 8 -6.82 -15.18 -1.06
C ARG A 8 -7.72 -16.41 -0.98
N THR A 9 -7.20 -17.54 -0.50
CA THR A 9 -7.99 -18.74 -0.24
C THR A 9 -9.05 -18.48 0.83
N GLY A 10 -8.71 -17.68 1.85
CA GLY A 10 -9.62 -17.17 2.87
C GLY A 10 -10.56 -16.06 2.42
N GLY A 11 -10.66 -15.76 1.11
CA GLY A 11 -11.56 -14.74 0.57
C GLY A 11 -11.11 -13.30 0.77
N MET A 12 -9.89 -13.05 1.26
CA MET A 12 -9.35 -11.71 1.53
C MET A 12 -8.42 -11.23 0.42
N ALA A 13 -8.48 -9.95 0.10
CA ALA A 13 -7.45 -9.29 -0.68
C ALA A 13 -6.21 -9.03 0.21
N ALA A 14 -5.01 -9.17 -0.37
CA ALA A 14 -3.75 -8.89 0.32
C ALA A 14 -3.18 -7.55 -0.11
N THR A 15 -2.59 -6.81 0.85
CA THR A 15 -1.84 -5.59 0.60
C THR A 15 -0.38 -5.83 0.96
N ALA A 16 0.53 -5.64 -0.01
CA ALA A 16 1.96 -5.65 0.26
C ALA A 16 2.44 -4.27 0.73
N LYS A 17 3.29 -4.24 1.77
CA LYS A 17 3.76 -2.96 2.34
C LYS A 17 5.12 -3.06 3.01
N HIS A 18 5.85 -1.98 3.06
CA HIS A 18 5.60 -0.66 2.44
C HIS A 18 6.54 -0.48 1.25
N PHE A 19 5.98 -0.28 0.06
CA PHE A 19 6.73 -0.13 -1.19
C PHE A 19 7.48 1.23 -1.22
N PRO A 20 8.71 1.30 -1.73
CA PRO A 20 9.53 0.24 -2.34
C PRO A 20 10.28 -0.61 -1.31
N GLY A 21 10.39 -0.19 -0.07
CA GLY A 21 11.04 -0.82 1.06
C GLY A 21 11.23 0.17 2.20
N HIS A 22 11.19 -0.31 3.45
CA HIS A 22 11.36 0.50 4.67
C HIS A 22 12.42 -0.10 5.60
N GLY A 23 13.00 -1.26 5.22
CA GLY A 23 13.85 -2.03 6.12
C GLY A 23 15.27 -1.48 6.31
N ALA A 24 15.76 -0.63 5.41
CA ALA A 24 17.12 -0.09 5.47
C ALA A 24 17.23 1.27 6.19
N VAL A 25 16.11 1.87 6.59
CA VAL A 25 16.09 3.17 7.28
C VAL A 25 15.80 2.98 8.77
N VAL A 26 16.49 3.75 9.61
CA VAL A 26 16.35 3.69 11.08
C VAL A 26 15.21 4.59 11.58
N ALA A 27 14.96 5.70 10.89
CA ALA A 27 13.94 6.66 11.32
C ALA A 27 12.52 6.05 11.20
N ASP A 28 11.71 6.31 12.23
CA ASP A 28 10.31 5.90 12.29
C ASP A 28 9.45 6.89 11.49
N SER A 29 8.84 6.42 10.40
CA SER A 29 7.99 7.23 9.52
C SER A 29 6.74 7.79 10.22
N HIS A 30 6.33 7.24 11.35
CA HIS A 30 5.27 7.85 12.17
C HIS A 30 5.68 9.20 12.78
N LYS A 31 6.98 9.44 12.97
CA LYS A 31 7.51 10.61 13.67
C LYS A 31 8.24 11.60 12.76
N ALA A 32 8.94 11.09 11.75
CA ALA A 32 9.77 11.89 10.86
C ALA A 32 9.85 11.23 9.48
N LEU A 33 10.28 11.98 8.47
CA LEU A 33 10.51 11.45 7.13
C LEU A 33 11.84 10.67 7.07
N PRO A 34 11.81 9.33 6.88
CA PRO A 34 13.03 8.55 6.68
C PRO A 34 13.66 8.85 5.31
N ILE A 35 15.00 8.75 5.23
CA ILE A 35 15.75 8.99 4.00
C ILE A 35 16.63 7.79 3.70
N ASP A 36 16.44 7.19 2.54
CA ASP A 36 17.29 6.13 1.97
C ASP A 36 18.07 6.70 0.78
N ARG A 37 19.39 6.75 0.88
CA ARG A 37 20.27 7.37 -0.13
C ARG A 37 20.79 6.38 -1.16
N ARG A 38 20.28 5.14 -1.16
CA ARG A 38 20.68 4.16 -2.17
C ARG A 38 20.06 4.49 -3.52
N PRO A 39 20.81 4.37 -4.62
CA PRO A 39 20.28 4.49 -5.96
C PRO A 39 19.34 3.31 -6.28
N LEU A 40 18.48 3.47 -7.29
CA LEU A 40 17.51 2.44 -7.70
C LEU A 40 18.16 1.07 -7.98
N THR A 41 19.38 1.06 -8.50
CA THR A 41 20.14 -0.16 -8.80
C THR A 41 20.48 -1.00 -7.57
N GLU A 42 20.55 -0.39 -6.39
CA GLU A 42 20.82 -1.07 -5.12
C GLU A 42 19.53 -1.51 -4.40
N LEU A 43 18.35 -1.17 -4.92
CA LEU A 43 17.05 -1.53 -4.35
C LEU A 43 16.48 -2.83 -4.95
N THR A 44 17.28 -3.58 -5.68
CA THR A 44 16.82 -4.80 -6.37
C THR A 44 16.26 -5.84 -5.42
N ASP A 45 16.89 -6.02 -4.25
CA ASP A 45 16.45 -7.01 -3.25
C ASP A 45 15.16 -6.59 -2.56
N GLU A 46 14.97 -5.29 -2.30
CA GLU A 46 13.72 -4.72 -1.76
C GLU A 46 12.56 -4.85 -2.76
N LEU A 47 12.82 -4.70 -4.04
CA LEU A 47 11.82 -4.81 -5.11
C LEU A 47 11.49 -6.26 -5.47
N LEU A 48 12.37 -7.22 -5.18
CA LEU A 48 12.16 -8.63 -5.51
C LEU A 48 10.88 -9.23 -4.89
N PRO A 49 10.55 -9.01 -3.61
CA PRO A 49 9.29 -9.48 -3.03
C PRO A 49 8.07 -8.96 -3.77
N TYR A 50 8.05 -7.68 -4.15
CA TYR A 50 6.94 -7.08 -4.91
C TYR A 50 6.81 -7.71 -6.28
N ARG A 51 7.91 -7.86 -7.02
CA ARG A 51 7.92 -8.54 -8.33
C ARG A 51 7.30 -9.94 -8.23
N ARG A 52 7.70 -10.72 -7.22
CA ARG A 52 7.17 -12.06 -7.01
C ARG A 52 5.68 -12.06 -6.62
N MET A 53 5.26 -11.14 -5.75
CA MET A 53 3.85 -11.03 -5.35
C MET A 53 2.97 -10.56 -6.50
N ILE A 54 3.42 -9.59 -7.30
CA ILE A 54 2.71 -9.09 -8.49
C ILE A 54 2.51 -10.22 -9.51
N ALA A 55 3.56 -11.00 -9.80
CA ALA A 55 3.47 -12.16 -10.69
C ALA A 55 2.50 -13.25 -10.17
N ASN A 56 2.19 -13.27 -8.88
CA ASN A 56 1.24 -14.17 -8.24
C ASN A 56 -0.14 -13.52 -7.96
N GLY A 57 -0.45 -12.37 -8.56
CA GLY A 57 -1.76 -11.74 -8.50
C GLY A 57 -2.01 -10.91 -7.25
N LEU A 58 -1.00 -10.16 -6.78
CA LEU A 58 -1.16 -9.17 -5.71
C LEU A 58 -2.24 -8.15 -6.07
N THR A 59 -3.16 -7.88 -5.15
CA THR A 59 -4.31 -7.01 -5.39
C THR A 59 -4.06 -5.55 -5.01
N SER A 60 -3.20 -5.30 -4.02
CA SER A 60 -2.90 -3.93 -3.59
C SER A 60 -1.49 -3.78 -3.02
N VAL A 61 -0.99 -2.56 -3.10
CA VAL A 61 0.30 -2.12 -2.54
C VAL A 61 0.07 -0.86 -1.73
N MET A 62 0.70 -0.76 -0.55
CA MET A 62 0.80 0.48 0.21
C MET A 62 2.21 1.06 0.02
N VAL A 63 2.28 2.34 -0.33
CA VAL A 63 3.53 3.04 -0.61
C VAL A 63 4.03 3.76 0.64
N ALA A 64 5.32 3.63 0.95
CA ALA A 64 5.94 4.19 2.14
C ALA A 64 6.07 5.72 2.12
N HIS A 65 6.02 6.35 3.29
CA HIS A 65 6.54 7.71 3.48
C HIS A 65 8.05 7.66 3.71
N VAL A 66 8.81 7.35 2.67
CA VAL A 66 10.29 7.32 2.66
C VAL A 66 10.78 8.12 1.46
N LEU A 67 11.78 8.96 1.68
CA LEU A 67 12.47 9.73 0.64
C LEU A 67 13.66 8.93 0.10
N PHE A 68 13.73 8.79 -1.21
CA PHE A 68 14.85 8.19 -1.94
C PHE A 68 15.44 9.24 -2.89
N PRO A 69 16.31 10.14 -2.39
CA PRO A 69 16.74 11.32 -3.15
C PRO A 69 17.53 11.00 -4.41
N GLU A 70 18.15 9.80 -4.50
CA GLU A 70 18.83 9.33 -5.71
C GLU A 70 17.85 8.84 -6.80
N VAL A 71 16.53 8.79 -6.49
CA VAL A 71 15.50 8.36 -7.44
C VAL A 71 14.51 9.48 -7.73
N ASP A 72 14.02 10.15 -6.70
CA ASP A 72 13.08 11.27 -6.82
C ASP A 72 13.22 12.22 -5.60
N GLU A 73 12.99 13.51 -5.81
CA GLU A 73 12.97 14.53 -4.78
C GLU A 73 11.71 14.41 -3.86
N ALA A 74 10.64 13.77 -4.36
CA ALA A 74 9.43 13.50 -3.59
C ALA A 74 9.53 12.13 -2.88
N PRO A 75 9.07 12.00 -1.62
CA PRO A 75 8.93 10.70 -0.97
C PRO A 75 8.03 9.77 -1.76
N ALA A 76 8.28 8.47 -1.67
CA ALA A 76 7.66 7.47 -2.52
C ALA A 76 6.11 7.55 -2.58
N GLY A 77 5.44 7.83 -1.45
CA GLY A 77 3.97 7.98 -1.39
C GLY A 77 3.41 9.20 -2.12
N PHE A 78 4.28 10.14 -2.52
CA PHE A 78 3.94 11.38 -3.24
C PHE A 78 4.69 11.50 -4.58
N SER A 79 5.29 10.42 -5.06
CA SER A 79 6.13 10.37 -6.24
C SER A 79 5.45 9.62 -7.38
N ALA A 80 5.12 10.33 -8.47
CA ALA A 80 4.69 9.71 -9.72
C ALA A 80 5.78 8.82 -10.33
N ARG A 81 7.07 9.13 -10.08
CA ARG A 81 8.19 8.28 -10.47
C ARG A 81 8.06 6.89 -9.83
N TRP A 82 7.89 6.81 -8.50
CA TRP A 82 7.77 5.55 -7.80
C TRP A 82 6.49 4.79 -8.15
N ILE A 83 5.34 5.49 -8.21
CA ILE A 83 4.04 4.85 -8.40
C ILE A 83 3.79 4.49 -9.85
N GLN A 84 3.98 5.43 -10.80
CA GLN A 84 3.65 5.19 -12.19
C GLN A 84 4.78 4.48 -12.94
N GLN A 85 6.05 4.94 -12.77
CA GLN A 85 7.14 4.39 -13.57
C GLN A 85 7.68 3.10 -12.97
N GLU A 86 8.01 3.06 -11.67
CA GLU A 86 8.62 1.87 -11.08
C GLU A 86 7.59 0.79 -10.73
N LEU A 87 6.51 1.14 -10.01
CA LEU A 87 5.53 0.14 -9.57
C LEU A 87 4.63 -0.30 -10.73
N ARG A 88 3.94 0.64 -11.40
CA ARG A 88 2.96 0.26 -12.43
C ARG A 88 3.62 -0.21 -13.71
N TRP A 89 4.54 0.58 -14.25
CA TRP A 89 5.22 0.27 -15.50
C TRP A 89 6.33 -0.78 -15.33
N GLY A 90 7.29 -0.51 -14.45
CA GLY A 90 8.50 -1.32 -14.27
C GLY A 90 8.21 -2.71 -13.71
N LEU A 91 7.32 -2.81 -12.71
CA LEU A 91 6.92 -4.08 -12.11
C LEU A 91 5.61 -4.68 -12.69
N GLY A 92 4.92 -3.96 -13.58
CA GLY A 92 3.66 -4.41 -14.19
C GLY A 92 2.47 -4.46 -13.23
N PHE A 93 2.45 -3.62 -12.18
CA PHE A 93 1.39 -3.64 -11.19
C PHE A 93 0.11 -2.96 -11.68
N THR A 94 -1.00 -3.68 -11.68
CA THR A 94 -2.32 -3.21 -12.15
C THR A 94 -3.37 -3.09 -11.04
N GLY A 95 -3.00 -3.38 -9.78
CA GLY A 95 -3.89 -3.34 -8.63
C GLY A 95 -4.03 -1.94 -8.00
N ALA A 96 -4.71 -1.87 -6.85
CA ALA A 96 -4.92 -0.65 -6.09
C ALA A 96 -3.65 -0.21 -5.36
N VAL A 97 -3.38 1.09 -5.34
CA VAL A 97 -2.27 1.71 -4.60
C VAL A 97 -2.84 2.51 -3.43
N PHE A 98 -2.42 2.16 -2.23
CA PHE A 98 -2.67 2.93 -1.02
C PHE A 98 -1.51 3.91 -0.79
N SER A 99 -1.79 5.14 -0.37
CA SER A 99 -0.79 5.88 0.39
C SER A 99 -0.57 5.21 1.75
N ASP A 100 0.51 5.51 2.44
CA ASP A 100 0.54 5.29 3.88
C ASP A 100 -0.35 6.32 4.58
N ASP A 101 -0.58 6.19 5.89
CA ASP A 101 -1.45 7.09 6.65
C ASP A 101 -0.99 8.56 6.52
N LEU A 102 -1.86 9.37 5.94
CA LEU A 102 -1.58 10.78 5.66
C LEU A 102 -1.50 11.64 6.94
N SER A 103 -1.90 11.13 8.10
CA SER A 103 -1.74 11.80 9.39
C SER A 103 -0.33 11.66 9.98
N MET A 104 0.51 10.76 9.46
CA MET A 104 1.86 10.48 9.97
C MET A 104 2.81 11.67 9.85
N GLY A 105 3.77 11.74 10.77
CA GLY A 105 4.83 12.76 10.77
C GLY A 105 5.69 12.75 9.50
N GLY A 106 5.95 11.59 8.93
CA GLY A 106 6.65 11.42 7.64
C GLY A 106 5.96 12.08 6.44
N ALA A 107 4.65 12.36 6.54
CA ALA A 107 3.90 13.07 5.52
C ALA A 107 3.81 14.60 5.77
N ALA A 108 4.24 15.09 6.95
CA ALA A 108 3.99 16.46 7.40
C ALA A 108 4.60 17.55 6.49
N PHE A 109 5.70 17.24 5.79
CA PHE A 109 6.34 18.16 4.83
C PHE A 109 5.41 18.53 3.66
N ALA A 110 4.41 17.71 3.35
CA ALA A 110 3.50 17.91 2.22
C ALA A 110 2.31 18.86 2.55
N GLY A 111 2.31 19.50 3.73
CA GLY A 111 1.30 20.47 4.12
C GLY A 111 0.19 19.89 5.00
N THR A 112 -1.01 20.46 4.90
CA THR A 112 -2.24 19.98 5.57
C THR A 112 -2.66 18.60 5.04
N VAL A 113 -3.49 17.88 5.79
CA VAL A 113 -3.94 16.54 5.36
C VAL A 113 -4.68 16.56 4.02
N PRO A 114 -5.57 17.51 3.71
CA PRO A 114 -6.16 17.66 2.37
C PRO A 114 -5.12 17.88 1.25
N GLU A 115 -4.09 18.71 1.49
CA GLU A 115 -3.01 18.93 0.53
C GLU A 115 -2.20 17.66 0.29
N ARG A 116 -1.91 16.89 1.36
CA ARG A 116 -1.26 15.57 1.25
C ARG A 116 -2.11 14.61 0.41
N ALA A 117 -3.40 14.59 0.66
CA ALA A 117 -4.35 13.74 -0.07
C ALA A 117 -4.35 14.08 -1.58
N ARG A 118 -4.39 15.36 -1.95
CA ARG A 118 -4.30 15.79 -3.35
C ARG A 118 -3.00 15.33 -4.00
N ARG A 119 -1.85 15.57 -3.34
CA ARG A 119 -0.54 15.14 -3.86
C ARG A 119 -0.44 13.63 -4.02
N ALA A 120 -0.99 12.84 -3.11
CA ALA A 120 -1.00 11.39 -3.21
C ALA A 120 -1.85 10.89 -4.39
N ILE A 121 -3.02 11.52 -4.66
CA ILE A 121 -3.85 11.24 -5.84
C ILE A 121 -3.08 11.59 -7.12
N GLU A 122 -2.48 12.77 -7.18
CA GLU A 122 -1.70 13.23 -8.33
C GLU A 122 -0.52 12.30 -8.63
N ALA A 123 0.10 11.74 -7.59
CA ALA A 123 1.14 10.72 -7.72
C ALA A 123 0.61 9.37 -8.22
N GLY A 124 -0.69 9.08 -8.05
CA GLY A 124 -1.35 7.88 -8.55
C GLY A 124 -1.84 6.90 -7.49
N CYS A 125 -2.00 7.34 -6.23
CA CYS A 125 -2.68 6.57 -5.20
C CYS A 125 -4.18 6.49 -5.47
N ASP A 126 -4.77 5.33 -5.21
CA ASP A 126 -6.20 5.04 -5.40
C ASP A 126 -6.98 5.13 -4.07
N LEU A 127 -6.30 4.96 -2.92
CA LEU A 127 -6.92 4.98 -1.60
C LEU A 127 -5.99 5.66 -0.57
N LEU A 128 -6.58 6.51 0.27
CA LEU A 128 -5.88 7.44 1.15
C LEU A 128 -6.28 7.21 2.62
N PRO A 129 -5.54 6.42 3.40
CA PRO A 129 -5.76 6.29 4.82
C PRO A 129 -5.52 7.63 5.54
N ILE A 130 -6.44 8.00 6.43
CA ILE A 130 -6.32 9.11 7.39
C ILE A 130 -6.78 8.53 8.72
N CYS A 131 -5.83 8.23 9.61
CA CYS A 131 -6.11 7.51 10.83
C CYS A 131 -6.32 8.47 12.01
N ASN A 132 -7.33 8.14 12.85
CA ASN A 132 -7.59 8.78 14.14
C ASN A 132 -7.86 10.30 14.11
N ASP A 133 -8.15 10.88 12.95
CA ASP A 133 -8.42 12.31 12.75
C ASP A 133 -9.67 12.53 11.90
N ARG A 134 -10.84 12.40 12.52
CA ARG A 134 -12.13 12.61 11.83
C ARG A 134 -12.30 14.03 11.24
N PRO A 135 -11.90 15.12 11.93
CA PRO A 135 -11.93 16.45 11.33
C PRO A 135 -11.12 16.54 10.04
N ALA A 136 -9.90 15.98 10.00
CA ALA A 136 -9.09 15.96 8.80
C ALA A 136 -9.73 15.13 7.67
N VAL A 137 -10.38 14.01 7.98
CA VAL A 137 -11.16 13.23 6.99
C VAL A 137 -12.24 14.09 6.35
N LEU A 138 -13.05 14.79 7.16
CA LEU A 138 -14.15 15.63 6.65
C LEU A 138 -13.63 16.78 5.78
N ALA A 139 -12.56 17.47 6.23
CA ALA A 139 -11.91 18.52 5.46
C ALA A 139 -11.38 17.99 4.11
N THR A 140 -10.76 16.80 4.12
CA THR A 140 -10.25 16.15 2.91
C THR A 140 -11.36 15.78 1.94
N LEU A 141 -12.49 15.25 2.41
CA LEU A 141 -13.64 14.92 1.57
C LEU A 141 -14.21 16.16 0.88
N THR A 142 -14.30 17.28 1.60
CA THR A 142 -14.76 18.56 1.01
C THR A 142 -13.79 19.06 -0.06
N GLU A 143 -12.48 19.00 0.20
CA GLU A 143 -11.43 19.46 -0.72
C GLU A 143 -11.32 18.59 -1.99
N LEU A 144 -11.62 17.30 -1.89
CA LEU A 144 -11.53 16.34 -2.99
C LEU A 144 -12.88 16.07 -3.68
N GLU A 145 -13.91 16.88 -3.43
CA GLU A 145 -15.21 16.72 -4.07
C GLU A 145 -15.05 16.73 -5.60
N GLY A 146 -15.53 15.67 -6.27
CA GLY A 146 -15.41 15.50 -7.71
C GLY A 146 -14.08 14.93 -8.22
N ALA A 147 -13.12 14.61 -7.34
CA ALA A 147 -11.80 14.08 -7.74
C ALA A 147 -11.77 12.56 -8.05
N ALA A 148 -12.93 11.93 -8.26
CA ALA A 148 -12.99 10.48 -8.50
C ALA A 148 -12.40 10.10 -9.87
N ASP A 149 -11.41 9.19 -9.86
CA ASP A 149 -10.87 8.57 -11.07
C ASP A 149 -11.60 7.24 -11.35
N PRO A 150 -12.22 7.06 -12.54
CA PRO A 150 -12.86 5.80 -12.92
C PRO A 150 -11.91 4.59 -12.90
N LEU A 151 -10.62 4.76 -13.23
CA LEU A 151 -9.63 3.69 -13.17
C LEU A 151 -9.36 3.25 -11.74
N SER A 152 -9.32 4.17 -10.79
CA SER A 152 -9.21 3.86 -9.36
C SER A 152 -10.40 3.02 -8.89
N GLN A 153 -11.62 3.34 -9.31
CA GLN A 153 -12.81 2.55 -8.96
C GLN A 153 -12.70 1.09 -9.44
N VAL A 154 -12.24 0.86 -10.68
CA VAL A 154 -12.00 -0.49 -11.21
C VAL A 154 -10.95 -1.26 -10.40
N ARG A 155 -9.91 -0.60 -9.91
CA ARG A 155 -8.87 -1.21 -9.07
C ARG A 155 -9.42 -1.55 -7.68
N LEU A 156 -10.18 -0.64 -7.07
CA LEU A 156 -10.74 -0.79 -5.73
C LEU A 156 -11.77 -1.93 -5.64
N VAL A 157 -12.56 -2.19 -6.69
CA VAL A 157 -13.50 -3.33 -6.73
C VAL A 157 -12.78 -4.66 -6.49
N ARG A 158 -11.51 -4.80 -6.88
CA ARG A 158 -10.72 -6.03 -6.64
C ARG A 158 -10.37 -6.27 -5.17
N LEU A 159 -10.57 -5.28 -4.30
CA LEU A 159 -10.33 -5.40 -2.86
C LEU A 159 -11.53 -6.00 -2.11
N HIS A 160 -12.68 -6.13 -2.76
CA HIS A 160 -13.84 -6.71 -2.13
C HIS A 160 -13.59 -8.18 -1.76
N GLY A 161 -13.84 -8.49 -0.48
CA GLY A 161 -13.74 -9.85 0.02
C GLY A 161 -14.80 -10.78 -0.59
N ARG A 162 -14.54 -12.08 -0.53
CA ARG A 162 -15.50 -13.11 -0.90
C ARG A 162 -16.20 -13.65 0.34
N PRO A 163 -17.48 -14.08 0.25
CA PRO A 163 -18.15 -14.72 1.36
C PRO A 163 -17.38 -15.94 1.85
N MET A 164 -17.22 -16.04 3.17
CA MET A 164 -16.53 -17.14 3.83
C MET A 164 -17.50 -17.89 4.73
N PRO A 165 -17.27 -19.21 5.00
CA PRO A 165 -18.07 -19.95 5.96
C PRO A 165 -17.99 -19.29 7.34
N ALA A 166 -19.07 -19.41 8.11
CA ALA A 166 -19.08 -18.98 9.51
C ALA A 166 -17.95 -19.67 10.30
N ARG A 167 -17.40 -19.00 11.32
CA ARG A 167 -16.26 -19.50 12.12
C ARG A 167 -16.46 -20.92 12.63
N GLU A 168 -17.68 -21.27 13.05
CA GLU A 168 -18.00 -22.61 13.52
C GLU A 168 -17.93 -23.67 12.42
N GLN A 169 -18.31 -23.32 11.20
CA GLN A 169 -18.21 -24.21 10.05
C GLN A 169 -16.75 -24.36 9.61
N LEU A 170 -16.00 -23.26 9.59
CA LEU A 170 -14.58 -23.27 9.26
C LEU A 170 -13.78 -24.20 10.20
N ARG A 171 -14.04 -24.15 11.51
CA ARG A 171 -13.38 -25.01 12.51
C ARG A 171 -13.63 -26.49 12.33
N LYS A 172 -14.71 -26.88 11.63
CA LYS A 172 -15.04 -28.28 11.34
C LYS A 172 -14.40 -28.81 10.07
N THR A 173 -13.67 -27.96 9.31
CA THR A 173 -13.04 -28.38 8.07
C THR A 173 -11.74 -29.14 8.30
N ALA A 174 -11.43 -30.08 7.39
CA ALA A 174 -10.15 -30.79 7.41
C ALA A 174 -8.96 -29.80 7.26
N GLN A 175 -9.12 -28.75 6.46
CA GLN A 175 -8.13 -27.71 6.27
C GLN A 175 -7.80 -26.95 7.57
N TRP A 176 -8.81 -26.64 8.39
CA TRP A 176 -8.58 -26.05 9.71
C TRP A 176 -7.71 -26.95 10.60
N ALA A 177 -8.06 -28.24 10.68
CA ALA A 177 -7.30 -29.21 11.45
C ALA A 177 -5.86 -29.40 10.95
N GLU A 178 -5.65 -29.34 9.63
CA GLU A 178 -4.32 -29.37 9.02
C GLU A 178 -3.48 -28.14 9.38
N CYS A 179 -4.08 -26.93 9.28
CA CYS A 179 -3.41 -25.69 9.68
C CYS A 179 -3.03 -25.69 11.18
N GLN A 180 -3.90 -26.21 12.06
CA GLN A 180 -3.57 -26.32 13.48
C GLN A 180 -2.37 -27.24 13.70
N ARG A 181 -2.34 -28.43 13.09
CA ARG A 181 -1.19 -29.34 13.19
C ARG A 181 0.14 -28.79 12.64
N ALA A 182 0.07 -27.81 11.75
CA ALA A 182 1.27 -27.16 11.19
C ALA A 182 1.84 -26.06 12.11
N ILE A 183 1.07 -25.61 13.12
CA ILE A 183 1.47 -24.55 14.07
C ILE A 183 1.93 -25.15 15.40
N ASP A 184 1.41 -26.33 15.80
CA ASP A 184 1.82 -27.12 16.96
C ASP A 184 3.18 -27.82 16.69
#